data_68fcdbd921127622bd3a3044570fa757
#
_entry.id   68fcdbd921127622bd3a3044570fa757
#
_cell.length_a   1.000
_cell.length_b   1.000
_cell.length_c   1.000
_cell.angle_alpha   90.00
_cell.angle_beta   90.00
_cell.angle_gamma   90.00
#
_symmetry.space_group_name_H-M   'P 1'
#
loop_
_entity.id
_entity.type
_entity.pdbx_description
1 polymer ?
#
loop_
_entity_poly.entity_id
_entity_poly.type
_entity_poly.pdbx_seq_one_letter_code
_entity_poly.pdbx_strand_id
1 'polypeptide(L)'
;MNLLLNVFVDTILPIILIVVILALGFLIYFLTKKNFNKPVISIRTNTTPLVTLKERYCSEQEMQFLEAVHKALPREFIAFPNVGVSSLIKPKNNMGDYKSVMDKYLDVCIFLRKEMTPVLVIDLYDQSPAKQQLKKFDDNVTNVLKVIKVPVIHKQIQTKYDANDLRLELLNAMNSTTVAYLKDKILDQVSKK
;
A
#
# COMPACT_ATOMS: atom_id res chain seq x y z
N MET A 1 58.19 -42.68 -9.49
CA MET A 1 57.23 -41.57 -9.64
C MET A 1 55.77 -42.00 -9.47
N ASN A 2 55.38 -43.19 -9.92
CA ASN A 2 53.98 -43.67 -9.84
C ASN A 2 53.49 -44.04 -8.43
N LEU A 3 54.37 -44.44 -7.51
CA LEU A 3 53.99 -44.87 -6.17
C LEU A 3 53.54 -43.69 -5.28
N LEU A 4 54.20 -42.55 -5.38
CA LEU A 4 53.79 -41.31 -4.70
C LEU A 4 52.47 -40.75 -5.23
N LEU A 5 52.25 -40.86 -6.54
CA LEU A 5 51.00 -40.43 -7.18
C LEU A 5 49.82 -41.29 -6.73
N ASN A 6 49.97 -42.61 -6.64
CA ASN A 6 48.91 -43.51 -6.17
C ASN A 6 48.57 -43.26 -4.70
N VAL A 7 49.58 -43.07 -3.80
CA VAL A 7 49.32 -42.72 -2.40
C VAL A 7 48.57 -41.40 -2.28
N PHE A 8 48.91 -40.43 -3.13
CA PHE A 8 48.20 -39.15 -3.13
C PHE A 8 46.77 -39.28 -3.55
N VAL A 9 46.48 -40.03 -4.64
CA VAL A 9 45.11 -40.20 -5.17
C VAL A 9 44.27 -41.08 -4.25
N ASP A 10 44.82 -42.17 -3.74
CA ASP A 10 44.04 -43.17 -3.00
C ASP A 10 43.84 -42.79 -1.51
N THR A 11 44.71 -41.97 -0.95
CA THR A 11 44.66 -41.66 0.50
C THR A 11 44.39 -40.17 0.77
N ILE A 12 45.14 -39.29 0.14
CA ILE A 12 45.07 -37.86 0.44
C ILE A 12 43.84 -37.18 -0.20
N LEU A 13 43.54 -37.53 -1.45
CA LEU A 13 42.42 -36.93 -2.19
C LEU A 13 41.06 -37.17 -1.52
N PRO A 14 40.69 -38.40 -1.08
CA PRO A 14 39.42 -38.63 -0.40
C PRO A 14 39.34 -37.92 0.95
N ILE A 15 40.43 -37.79 1.68
CA ILE A 15 40.47 -37.04 2.95
C ILE A 15 40.17 -35.58 2.72
N ILE A 16 40.80 -34.96 1.72
CA ILE A 16 40.55 -33.56 1.35
C ILE A 16 39.09 -33.36 0.95
N LEU A 17 38.53 -34.30 0.17
CA LEU A 17 37.11 -34.21 -0.26
C LEU A 17 36.16 -34.22 0.94
N ILE A 18 36.40 -35.10 1.93
CA ILE A 18 35.59 -35.16 3.15
C ILE A 18 35.65 -33.83 3.93
N VAL A 19 36.86 -33.27 4.07
CA VAL A 19 37.04 -31.99 4.77
C VAL A 19 36.31 -30.84 4.06
N VAL A 20 36.32 -30.79 2.73
CA VAL A 20 35.63 -29.80 1.94
C VAL A 20 34.11 -29.94 2.11
N ILE A 21 33.57 -31.17 2.09
CA ILE A 21 32.14 -31.41 2.30
C ILE A 21 31.69 -30.96 3.70
N LEU A 22 32.48 -31.27 4.73
CA LEU A 22 32.21 -30.84 6.10
C LEU A 22 32.26 -29.31 6.24
N ALA A 23 33.20 -28.66 5.61
CA ALA A 23 33.34 -27.19 5.62
C ALA A 23 32.14 -26.51 4.92
N LEU A 24 31.68 -27.05 3.77
CA LEU A 24 30.48 -26.56 3.07
C LEU A 24 29.23 -26.79 3.90
N GLY A 25 29.06 -27.96 4.52
CA GLY A 25 27.94 -28.23 5.43
C GLY A 25 27.88 -27.26 6.61
N PHE A 26 29.04 -26.96 7.21
CA PHE A 26 29.15 -26.00 8.30
C PHE A 26 28.81 -24.58 7.83
N LEU A 27 29.28 -24.19 6.65
CA LEU A 27 28.95 -22.89 6.06
C LEU A 27 27.46 -22.74 5.82
N ILE A 28 26.81 -23.74 5.23
CA ILE A 28 25.35 -23.75 5.01
C ILE A 28 24.60 -23.68 6.34
N TYR A 29 25.00 -24.46 7.34
CA TYR A 29 24.43 -24.42 8.68
C TYR A 29 24.55 -23.03 9.31
N PHE A 30 25.69 -22.37 9.18
CA PHE A 30 25.92 -21.05 9.73
C PHE A 30 25.09 -19.97 9.03
N LEU A 31 24.95 -20.05 7.69
CA LEU A 31 24.13 -19.14 6.90
C LEU A 31 22.64 -19.31 7.19
N THR A 32 22.16 -20.54 7.34
CA THR A 32 20.75 -20.81 7.68
C THR A 32 20.45 -20.37 9.12
N LYS A 33 21.32 -20.64 10.07
CA LYS A 33 21.15 -20.20 11.47
C LYS A 33 21.06 -18.68 11.62
N LYS A 34 21.83 -17.93 10.82
CA LYS A 34 21.79 -16.46 10.82
C LYS A 34 20.45 -15.92 10.31
N ASN A 35 19.78 -16.62 9.41
CA ASN A 35 18.48 -16.23 8.88
C ASN A 35 17.28 -16.64 9.77
N PHE A 36 17.45 -17.66 10.63
CA PHE A 36 16.40 -18.11 11.57
C PHE A 36 16.28 -17.24 12.83
N ASN A 37 17.27 -16.46 13.16
CA ASN A 37 17.24 -15.55 14.31
C ASN A 37 16.63 -14.18 13.98
N LYS A 38 15.58 -14.12 13.15
CA LYS A 38 14.71 -12.93 13.18
C LYS A 38 14.02 -12.94 14.54
N PRO A 39 14.15 -11.88 15.35
CA PRO A 39 13.46 -11.83 16.63
C PRO A 39 11.95 -11.92 16.31
N VAL A 40 11.33 -13.02 16.66
CA VAL A 40 9.89 -13.07 16.84
C VAL A 40 9.65 -12.05 17.96
N ILE A 41 9.04 -10.93 17.63
CA ILE A 41 8.60 -9.95 18.63
C ILE A 41 7.56 -10.68 19.49
N SER A 42 8.03 -11.37 20.52
CA SER A 42 7.17 -11.89 21.57
C SER A 42 6.67 -10.66 22.36
N ILE A 43 5.46 -10.26 22.12
CA ILE A 43 4.77 -9.27 22.96
C ILE A 43 4.67 -9.95 24.33
N ARG A 44 5.59 -9.61 25.25
CA ARG A 44 5.51 -10.03 26.64
C ARG A 44 4.26 -9.38 27.25
N THR A 45 3.29 -10.20 27.55
CA THR A 45 1.96 -9.80 28.07
C THR A 45 1.96 -9.30 29.51
N ASN A 46 3.12 -9.17 30.17
CA ASN A 46 3.23 -8.79 31.59
C ASN A 46 3.71 -7.35 31.85
N THR A 47 3.78 -6.51 30.83
CA THR A 47 4.01 -5.06 30.98
C THR A 47 2.76 -4.32 30.52
N THR A 48 2.44 -3.20 31.18
CA THR A 48 1.42 -2.24 30.68
C THR A 48 1.54 -2.12 29.18
N PRO A 49 0.46 -2.33 28.42
CA PRO A 49 0.53 -2.32 26.98
C PRO A 49 1.12 -0.99 26.50
N LEU A 50 2.24 -1.05 25.78
CA LEU A 50 2.89 0.12 25.16
C LEU A 50 2.02 0.78 24.10
N VAL A 51 0.90 0.14 23.75
CA VAL A 51 -0.07 0.61 22.74
C VAL A 51 -1.47 0.48 23.31
N THR A 52 -2.28 1.48 23.04
CA THR A 52 -3.72 1.48 23.35
C THR A 52 -4.51 1.58 22.07
N LEU A 53 -5.75 1.10 22.11
CA LEU A 53 -6.67 1.26 20.99
C LEU A 53 -6.93 2.76 20.76
N LYS A 54 -6.80 3.21 19.54
CA LYS A 54 -7.21 4.56 19.14
C LYS A 54 -8.74 4.65 19.26
N GLU A 55 -9.25 5.64 19.98
CA GLU A 55 -10.68 5.80 20.21
C GLU A 55 -11.49 5.96 18.91
N ARG A 56 -10.91 6.67 17.92
CA ARG A 56 -11.53 6.87 16.61
C ARG A 56 -10.51 6.65 15.51
N TYR A 57 -10.92 5.89 14.51
CA TYR A 57 -10.09 5.64 13.33
C TYR A 57 -10.00 6.88 12.43
N CYS A 58 -11.12 7.57 12.22
CA CYS A 58 -11.24 8.82 11.46
C CYS A 58 -11.75 9.94 12.37
N SER A 59 -11.44 11.18 12.03
CA SER A 59 -12.08 12.34 12.66
C SER A 59 -13.57 12.38 12.31
N GLU A 60 -14.34 13.13 13.07
CA GLU A 60 -15.79 13.28 12.84
C GLU A 60 -16.08 13.89 11.46
N GLN A 61 -15.30 14.87 11.05
CA GLN A 61 -15.43 15.50 9.74
C GLN A 61 -15.09 14.57 8.58
N GLU A 62 -14.04 13.75 8.73
CA GLU A 62 -13.70 12.71 7.74
C GLU A 62 -14.81 11.65 7.65
N MET A 63 -15.43 11.27 8.77
CA MET A 63 -16.55 10.34 8.77
C MET A 63 -17.79 10.92 8.08
N GLN A 64 -18.13 12.18 8.34
CA GLN A 64 -19.24 12.87 7.66
C GLN A 64 -19.00 12.93 6.14
N PHE A 65 -17.77 13.23 5.73
CA PHE A 65 -17.43 13.19 4.31
C PHE A 65 -17.54 11.79 3.72
N LEU A 66 -17.00 10.79 4.39
CA LEU A 66 -17.05 9.39 3.93
C LEU A 66 -18.50 8.89 3.79
N GLU A 67 -19.37 9.24 4.72
CA GLU A 67 -20.82 8.95 4.63
C GLU A 67 -21.47 9.64 3.42
N ALA A 68 -21.12 10.91 3.17
CA ALA A 68 -21.61 11.62 2.00
C ALA A 68 -21.14 10.97 0.69
N VAL A 69 -19.86 10.56 0.64
CA VAL A 69 -19.30 9.81 -0.49
C VAL A 69 -20.04 8.49 -0.69
N HIS A 70 -20.29 7.71 0.37
CA HIS A 70 -21.03 6.45 0.26
C HIS A 70 -22.46 6.64 -0.22
N LYS A 71 -23.14 7.73 0.17
CA LYS A 71 -24.50 8.08 -0.31
C LYS A 71 -24.49 8.55 -1.77
N ALA A 72 -23.42 9.23 -2.18
CA ALA A 72 -23.27 9.75 -3.54
C ALA A 72 -22.86 8.67 -4.54
N LEU A 73 -22.03 7.70 -4.11
CA LEU A 73 -21.49 6.69 -5.01
C LEU A 73 -22.53 5.66 -5.46
N PRO A 74 -22.54 5.31 -6.76
CA PRO A 74 -23.25 4.13 -7.25
C PRO A 74 -22.74 2.84 -6.63
N ARG A 75 -23.58 1.79 -6.65
CA ARG A 75 -23.28 0.49 -6.01
C ARG A 75 -22.05 -0.23 -6.56
N GLU A 76 -21.65 0.10 -7.76
CA GLU A 76 -20.47 -0.42 -8.44
C GLU A 76 -19.17 0.03 -7.80
N PHE A 77 -19.21 1.09 -6.99
CA PHE A 77 -18.04 1.65 -6.32
C PHE A 77 -18.09 1.44 -4.81
N ILE A 78 -16.93 1.55 -4.19
CA ILE A 78 -16.79 1.56 -2.74
C ILE A 78 -15.66 2.51 -2.35
N ALA A 79 -15.83 3.26 -1.27
CA ALA A 79 -14.81 4.15 -0.75
C ALA A 79 -14.23 3.61 0.55
N PHE A 80 -12.91 3.71 0.69
CA PHE A 80 -12.20 3.37 1.92
C PHE A 80 -11.39 4.57 2.40
N PRO A 81 -11.40 4.87 3.69
CA PRO A 81 -10.55 5.88 4.30
C PRO A 81 -9.17 5.32 4.62
N ASN A 82 -8.18 6.22 4.72
CA ASN A 82 -6.82 5.93 5.20
C ASN A 82 -6.16 4.74 4.50
N VAL A 83 -6.22 4.71 3.17
CA VAL A 83 -5.63 3.64 2.36
C VAL A 83 -4.12 3.85 2.23
N GLY A 84 -3.32 2.87 2.67
CA GLY A 84 -1.87 2.92 2.51
C GLY A 84 -1.44 2.87 1.04
N VAL A 85 -0.53 3.75 0.63
CA VAL A 85 0.01 3.76 -0.75
C VAL A 85 0.63 2.42 -1.09
N SER A 86 1.27 1.76 -0.13
CA SER A 86 1.85 0.41 -0.28
C SER A 86 0.85 -0.67 -0.69
N SER A 87 -0.45 -0.49 -0.42
CA SER A 87 -1.49 -1.42 -0.84
C SER A 87 -1.91 -1.24 -2.30
N LEU A 88 -1.59 -0.10 -2.91
CA LEU A 88 -1.97 0.22 -4.28
C LEU A 88 -0.86 -0.04 -5.31
N ILE A 89 0.39 -0.11 -4.87
CA ILE A 89 1.54 -0.22 -5.76
C ILE A 89 2.35 -1.48 -5.47
N LYS A 90 2.87 -2.08 -6.55
CA LYS A 90 3.86 -3.16 -6.49
C LYS A 90 5.12 -2.69 -7.22
N PRO A 91 6.21 -2.34 -6.50
CA PRO A 91 7.46 -1.95 -7.12
C PRO A 91 7.98 -3.06 -8.04
N LYS A 92 8.36 -2.73 -9.27
CA LYS A 92 8.93 -3.70 -10.22
C LYS A 92 10.43 -3.91 -9.99
N ASN A 93 11.15 -2.84 -9.65
CA ASN A 93 12.60 -2.85 -9.40
C ASN A 93 12.88 -1.95 -8.19
N ASN A 94 14.06 -2.06 -7.64
CA ASN A 94 14.66 -1.25 -6.57
C ASN A 94 13.67 -0.51 -5.62
N MET A 95 13.35 -1.12 -4.49
CA MET A 95 12.43 -0.55 -3.48
C MET A 95 12.89 0.82 -2.92
N GLY A 96 14.17 1.20 -3.15
CA GLY A 96 14.75 2.43 -2.60
C GLY A 96 14.01 3.69 -3.02
N ASP A 97 13.61 3.78 -4.29
CA ASP A 97 12.98 4.97 -4.88
C ASP A 97 11.55 5.21 -4.37
N TYR A 98 10.88 4.15 -3.91
CA TYR A 98 9.48 4.22 -3.44
C TYR A 98 9.35 4.19 -1.93
N LYS A 99 10.45 4.01 -1.19
CA LYS A 99 10.41 3.88 0.28
C LYS A 99 9.75 5.09 0.96
N SER A 100 9.98 6.30 0.45
CA SER A 100 9.42 7.54 1.00
C SER A 100 7.90 7.64 0.89
N VAL A 101 7.28 6.89 -0.03
CA VAL A 101 5.82 6.91 -0.25
C VAL A 101 5.11 5.68 0.32
N MET A 102 5.83 4.59 0.60
CA MET A 102 5.23 3.34 1.06
C MET A 102 4.53 3.45 2.42
N ASP A 103 5.02 4.35 3.28
CA ASP A 103 4.46 4.59 4.62
C ASP A 103 3.40 5.71 4.62
N LYS A 104 3.04 6.24 3.44
CA LYS A 104 2.03 7.29 3.32
C LYS A 104 0.64 6.69 3.20
N TYR A 105 -0.35 7.49 3.61
CA TYR A 105 -1.76 7.14 3.56
C TYR A 105 -2.52 8.17 2.74
N LEU A 106 -3.51 7.68 2.01
CA LEU A 106 -4.45 8.46 1.22
C LEU A 106 -5.72 8.64 2.05
N ASP A 107 -6.27 9.84 2.11
CA ASP A 107 -7.42 10.13 2.98
C ASP A 107 -8.65 9.30 2.62
N VAL A 108 -9.03 9.32 1.33
CA VAL A 108 -10.10 8.46 0.80
C VAL A 108 -9.68 7.91 -0.56
N CYS A 109 -9.86 6.62 -0.77
CA CYS A 109 -9.65 5.99 -2.06
C CYS A 109 -10.93 5.27 -2.50
N ILE A 110 -11.37 5.53 -3.73
CA ILE A 110 -12.54 4.91 -4.33
C ILE A 110 -12.07 3.77 -5.25
N PHE A 111 -12.72 2.62 -5.09
CA PHE A 111 -12.44 1.41 -5.84
C PHE A 111 -13.66 0.98 -6.64
N LEU A 112 -13.42 0.34 -7.77
CA LEU A 112 -14.42 -0.49 -8.43
C LEU A 112 -14.65 -1.73 -7.55
N ARG A 113 -15.90 -1.91 -7.06
CA ARG A 113 -16.22 -2.89 -6.00
C ARG A 113 -15.88 -4.33 -6.38
N LYS A 114 -16.14 -4.71 -7.61
CA LYS A 114 -15.99 -6.09 -8.06
C LYS A 114 -14.52 -6.50 -8.17
N GLU A 115 -13.71 -5.65 -8.78
CA GLU A 115 -12.30 -5.90 -9.09
C GLU A 115 -11.35 -5.35 -8.01
N MET A 116 -11.86 -4.56 -7.07
CA MET A 116 -11.06 -3.83 -6.08
C MET A 116 -9.95 -2.98 -6.72
N THR A 117 -10.23 -2.46 -7.92
CA THR A 117 -9.30 -1.59 -8.66
C THR A 117 -9.48 -0.14 -8.22
N PRO A 118 -8.42 0.59 -7.80
CA PRO A 118 -8.52 1.99 -7.43
C PRO A 118 -8.86 2.85 -8.66
N VAL A 119 -9.82 3.74 -8.55
CA VAL A 119 -10.32 4.57 -9.65
C VAL A 119 -10.23 6.07 -9.37
N LEU A 120 -10.16 6.46 -8.12
CA LEU A 120 -10.03 7.86 -7.70
C LEU A 120 -9.44 7.94 -6.29
N VAL A 121 -8.55 8.88 -6.08
CA VAL A 121 -8.07 9.29 -4.76
C VAL A 121 -8.61 10.68 -4.44
N ILE A 122 -9.06 10.87 -3.20
CA ILE A 122 -9.50 12.17 -2.68
C ILE A 122 -8.58 12.55 -1.53
N ASP A 123 -7.90 13.66 -1.69
CA ASP A 123 -7.11 14.30 -0.64
C ASP A 123 -7.98 15.35 0.05
N LEU A 124 -8.16 15.20 1.35
CA LEU A 124 -8.99 16.08 2.16
C LEU A 124 -8.15 17.16 2.81
N TYR A 125 -8.53 18.42 2.63
CA TYR A 125 -7.87 19.53 3.28
C TYR A 125 -8.84 20.39 4.09
N ASP A 126 -8.32 20.95 5.18
CA ASP A 126 -9.02 21.88 6.04
C ASP A 126 -8.43 23.28 5.82
N GLN A 127 -9.27 24.30 5.68
CA GLN A 127 -8.85 25.69 5.49
C GLN A 127 -8.38 26.37 6.78
N SER A 128 -8.40 25.70 7.92
CA SER A 128 -7.91 26.32 9.15
C SER A 128 -6.44 26.73 9.02
N PRO A 129 -6.06 27.97 9.35
CA PRO A 129 -4.69 28.49 9.15
C PRO A 129 -3.62 27.63 9.85
N ALA A 130 -3.97 26.99 10.97
CA ALA A 130 -3.09 26.11 11.73
C ALA A 130 -2.80 24.78 11.01
N LYS A 131 -3.70 24.32 10.13
CA LYS A 131 -3.58 23.03 9.44
C LYS A 131 -3.10 23.16 7.99
N GLN A 132 -3.24 24.32 7.35
CA GLN A 132 -2.75 24.57 5.99
C GLN A 132 -1.24 24.40 5.85
N GLN A 133 -0.47 24.69 6.91
CA GLN A 133 0.99 24.52 6.89
C GLN A 133 1.44 23.06 7.06
N LEU A 134 0.58 22.17 7.56
CA LEU A 134 0.93 20.80 7.94
C LEU A 134 0.63 19.77 6.84
N LYS A 135 -0.23 20.07 5.87
CA LYS A 135 -0.67 19.10 4.88
C LYS A 135 -0.53 19.63 3.45
N LYS A 136 0.71 19.69 2.96
CA LYS A 136 0.93 19.63 1.50
C LYS A 136 0.80 18.18 1.08
N PHE A 137 -0.08 17.91 0.12
CA PHE A 137 -0.12 16.60 -0.55
C PHE A 137 1.29 16.33 -1.10
N ASP A 138 1.84 15.19 -0.74
CA ASP A 138 3.23 14.85 -1.07
C ASP A 138 3.38 14.69 -2.59
N ASP A 139 4.22 15.53 -3.21
CA ASP A 139 4.47 15.48 -4.65
C ASP A 139 4.92 14.10 -5.12
N ASN A 140 5.64 13.36 -4.28
CA ASN A 140 6.05 11.99 -4.59
C ASN A 140 4.86 11.04 -4.66
N VAL A 141 3.87 11.18 -3.77
CA VAL A 141 2.61 10.41 -3.82
C VAL A 141 1.85 10.74 -5.09
N THR A 142 1.73 12.04 -5.43
CA THR A 142 1.08 12.48 -6.67
C THR A 142 1.74 11.86 -7.90
N ASN A 143 3.07 11.86 -7.96
CA ASN A 143 3.81 11.29 -9.06
C ASN A 143 3.59 9.77 -9.19
N VAL A 144 3.57 9.05 -8.08
CA VAL A 144 3.26 7.61 -8.06
C VAL A 144 1.84 7.36 -8.58
N LEU A 145 0.84 8.11 -8.11
CA LEU A 145 -0.55 7.97 -8.55
C LEU A 145 -0.72 8.28 -10.06
N LYS A 146 0.02 9.26 -10.59
CA LYS A 146 0.08 9.53 -12.04
C LYS A 146 0.64 8.34 -12.82
N VAL A 147 1.71 7.71 -12.34
CA VAL A 147 2.33 6.53 -12.98
C VAL A 147 1.34 5.37 -13.07
N ILE A 148 0.57 5.12 -12.01
CA ILE A 148 -0.46 4.06 -11.99
C ILE A 148 -1.79 4.51 -12.59
N LYS A 149 -1.86 5.75 -13.11
CA LYS A 149 -3.03 6.35 -13.78
C LYS A 149 -4.27 6.44 -12.89
N VAL A 150 -4.10 6.63 -11.59
CA VAL A 150 -5.18 6.90 -10.65
C VAL A 150 -5.28 8.41 -10.46
N PRO A 151 -6.40 9.05 -10.85
CA PRO A 151 -6.60 10.48 -10.67
C PRO A 151 -6.71 10.84 -9.19
N VAL A 152 -6.32 12.09 -8.89
CA VAL A 152 -6.42 12.69 -7.54
C VAL A 152 -7.24 13.95 -7.63
N ILE A 153 -8.17 14.12 -6.71
CA ILE A 153 -8.85 15.40 -6.48
C ILE A 153 -8.57 15.88 -5.06
N HIS A 154 -8.47 17.19 -4.92
CA HIS A 154 -8.34 17.85 -3.63
C HIS A 154 -9.70 18.39 -3.21
N LYS A 155 -10.20 17.97 -2.05
CA LYS A 155 -11.53 18.34 -1.58
C LYS A 155 -11.44 19.02 -0.22
N GLN A 156 -12.05 20.19 -0.15
CA GLN A 156 -12.19 20.88 1.12
C GLN A 156 -13.20 20.15 2.01
N ILE A 157 -12.86 19.98 3.27
CA ILE A 157 -13.78 19.48 4.28
C ILE A 157 -14.86 20.53 4.53
N GLN A 158 -16.12 20.12 4.44
CA GLN A 158 -17.32 20.92 4.64
C GLN A 158 -18.23 20.29 5.69
N THR A 159 -19.14 21.08 6.25
CA THR A 159 -20.13 20.59 7.21
C THR A 159 -21.32 19.92 6.57
N LYS A 160 -21.57 20.19 5.27
CA LYS A 160 -22.67 19.60 4.49
C LYS A 160 -22.21 19.34 3.07
N TYR A 161 -22.69 18.24 2.49
CA TYR A 161 -22.44 17.83 1.11
C TYR A 161 -23.76 17.55 0.43
N ASP A 162 -23.98 18.14 -0.75
CA ASP A 162 -25.06 17.69 -1.63
C ASP A 162 -24.65 16.39 -2.32
N ALA A 163 -25.49 15.36 -2.21
CA ALA A 163 -25.15 14.03 -2.71
C ALA A 163 -25.15 13.96 -4.25
N ASN A 164 -25.93 14.79 -4.94
CA ASN A 164 -25.98 14.79 -6.41
C ASN A 164 -24.77 15.54 -6.97
N ASP A 165 -24.45 16.71 -6.43
CA ASP A 165 -23.27 17.48 -6.82
C ASP A 165 -21.99 16.67 -6.58
N LEU A 166 -21.88 16.06 -5.40
CA LEU A 166 -20.75 15.20 -5.06
C LEU A 166 -20.67 14.00 -6.01
N ARG A 167 -21.78 13.36 -6.35
CA ARG A 167 -21.82 12.26 -7.32
C ARG A 167 -21.28 12.67 -8.68
N LEU A 168 -21.75 13.78 -9.21
CA LEU A 168 -21.30 14.29 -10.51
C LEU A 168 -19.81 14.63 -10.51
N GLU A 169 -19.35 15.29 -9.46
CA GLU A 169 -17.94 15.62 -9.28
C GLU A 169 -17.06 14.36 -9.26
N LEU A 170 -17.42 13.37 -8.43
CA LEU A 170 -16.66 12.12 -8.31
C LEU A 170 -16.64 11.35 -9.62
N LEU A 171 -17.79 11.17 -10.28
CA LEU A 171 -17.87 10.46 -11.56
C LEU A 171 -17.09 11.17 -12.67
N ASN A 172 -17.09 12.52 -12.69
CA ASN A 172 -16.31 13.29 -13.66
C ASN A 172 -14.81 13.21 -13.41
N ALA A 173 -14.40 13.06 -12.15
CA ALA A 173 -13.00 12.92 -11.80
C ALA A 173 -12.41 11.53 -12.14
N MET A 174 -13.25 10.51 -12.23
CA MET A 174 -12.84 9.14 -12.56
C MET A 174 -12.52 9.01 -14.06
N ASN A 175 -11.24 9.10 -14.43
CA ASN A 175 -10.79 9.13 -15.84
C ASN A 175 -10.32 7.78 -16.42
N SER A 176 -10.56 6.65 -15.77
CA SER A 176 -10.05 5.39 -16.28
C SER A 176 -10.95 4.83 -17.38
N THR A 177 -10.33 4.26 -18.41
CA THR A 177 -11.02 3.53 -19.49
C THR A 177 -11.89 2.38 -18.95
N THR A 178 -11.51 1.81 -17.81
CA THR A 178 -12.26 0.75 -17.12
C THR A 178 -13.60 1.27 -16.55
N VAL A 179 -13.67 2.57 -16.24
CA VAL A 179 -14.87 3.21 -15.67
C VAL A 179 -15.72 3.89 -16.74
N ALA A 180 -15.19 4.13 -17.95
CA ALA A 180 -15.89 4.87 -18.99
C ALA A 180 -17.28 4.28 -19.29
N TYR A 181 -17.37 2.98 -19.49
CA TYR A 181 -18.65 2.31 -19.74
C TYR A 181 -19.63 2.42 -18.58
N LEU A 182 -19.17 2.24 -17.35
CA LEU A 182 -19.98 2.37 -16.14
C LEU A 182 -20.41 3.82 -15.92
N LYS A 183 -19.52 4.77 -16.19
CA LYS A 183 -19.78 6.20 -16.11
C LYS A 183 -20.93 6.61 -17.02
N ASP A 184 -20.89 6.22 -18.27
CA ASP A 184 -21.93 6.55 -19.26
C ASP A 184 -23.29 5.98 -18.86
N LYS A 185 -23.31 4.72 -18.42
CA LYS A 185 -24.54 4.05 -17.95
C LYS A 185 -25.16 4.74 -16.73
N ILE A 186 -24.31 5.18 -15.78
CA ILE A 186 -24.76 5.85 -14.54
C ILE A 186 -25.24 7.26 -14.84
N LEU A 187 -24.56 8.01 -15.69
CA LEU A 187 -24.97 9.35 -16.09
C LEU A 187 -26.32 9.32 -16.81
N ASP A 188 -26.57 8.32 -17.67
CA ASP A 188 -27.87 8.13 -18.34
C ASP A 188 -29.01 7.84 -17.33
N GLN A 189 -28.72 7.11 -16.25
CA GLN A 189 -29.70 6.88 -15.18
C GLN A 189 -30.02 8.13 -14.34
N VAL A 190 -29.04 9.01 -14.14
CA VAL A 190 -29.23 10.27 -13.39
C VAL A 190 -30.01 11.28 -14.21
N SER A 191 -29.80 11.33 -15.53
CA SER A 191 -30.49 12.27 -16.42
C SER A 191 -31.96 11.92 -16.67
N LYS A 192 -32.40 10.68 -16.37
CA LYS A 192 -33.77 10.20 -16.53
C LYS A 192 -34.64 10.34 -15.28
N LYS A 193 -34.11 10.90 -14.21
CA LYS A 193 -34.86 11.25 -12.99
C LYS A 193 -35.12 12.74 -12.88
#